data_d3da2991c41bb46f3f0915280ae0bfb4
#
_entry.id   d3da2991c41bb46f3f0915280ae0bfb4
#
_cell.length_a   1.000
_cell.length_b   1.000
_cell.length_c   1.000
_cell.angle_alpha   90.00
_cell.angle_beta   90.00
_cell.angle_gamma   90.00
#
_symmetry.space_group_name_H-M   'P 1'
#
loop_
_entity.id
_entity.type
_entity.pdbx_description
1 polymer ?
#
loop_
_entity_poly.entity_id
_entity_poly.type
_entity_poly.pdbx_seq_one_letter_code
_entity_poly.pdbx_strand_id
1 'polypeptide(L)'
;MNIPIGAGHGLSNIEGHADFDIVWPWNRPEGQRRGATAVLRVRNEVDSMRFVLPPLLRACDEVLLVDNLSDDGTGEEATRVAAELGLGHKFVLREYPFAVARAGAEHLATNERSVHSLAYFYNWCFAQTSTRYTWKWDGDMVLTTEGEASMADLSWQVGMVDAVIRFPRHGLYIASESKAYLDLGLRNVEEWGFPMSPDFVYTKAPEWEIRTTPDEFRVFPLPQGLCVELKWLDGDEFAHWSNPESFATSLRNRRKRREWEVWNALQAGEVPERVVEIDAPPGVHVVDHVTRTWLPQAPRPFEVDDPDHAKKHLRA
;
A
#
# COMPACT_ATOMS: atom_id res chain seq x y z
N MET A 1 -12.19 -16.91 19.82
CA MET A 1 -11.86 -15.90 18.78
C MET A 1 -12.88 -14.79 18.86
N ASN A 2 -12.45 -13.55 19.10
CA ASN A 2 -13.32 -12.39 18.96
C ASN A 2 -13.34 -12.00 17.49
N ILE A 3 -14.39 -12.40 16.77
CA ILE A 3 -14.61 -11.92 15.39
C ILE A 3 -14.88 -10.43 15.47
N PRO A 4 -14.16 -9.58 14.70
CA PRO A 4 -14.41 -8.15 14.68
C PRO A 4 -15.88 -7.84 14.38
N ILE A 5 -16.40 -6.78 14.99
CA ILE A 5 -17.80 -6.36 14.78
C ILE A 5 -18.03 -6.16 13.27
N GLY A 6 -19.04 -6.85 12.73
CA GLY A 6 -19.42 -6.78 11.31
C GLY A 6 -18.77 -7.80 10.37
N ALA A 7 -17.74 -8.55 10.78
CA ALA A 7 -17.08 -9.53 9.90
C ALA A 7 -18.00 -10.69 9.47
N GLY A 8 -19.01 -11.04 10.28
CA GLY A 8 -19.94 -12.14 9.98
C GLY A 8 -21.12 -11.78 9.08
N HIS A 9 -21.63 -10.56 9.12
CA HIS A 9 -22.93 -10.16 8.52
C HIS A 9 -22.88 -8.93 7.62
N GLY A 10 -21.68 -8.39 7.34
CA GLY A 10 -21.54 -7.09 6.70
C GLY A 10 -21.62 -5.94 7.73
N LEU A 11 -21.52 -4.73 7.27
CA LEU A 11 -21.51 -3.54 8.12
C LEU A 11 -22.20 -2.36 7.43
N SER A 12 -23.29 -1.89 8.02
CA SER A 12 -23.97 -0.66 7.55
C SER A 12 -23.32 0.58 8.15
N ASN A 13 -23.17 1.61 7.33
CA ASN A 13 -22.66 2.90 7.78
C ASN A 13 -23.73 3.67 8.55
N ILE A 14 -23.28 4.60 9.42
CA ILE A 14 -24.18 5.39 10.26
C ILE A 14 -24.86 6.53 9.52
N GLU A 15 -24.36 6.93 8.35
CA GLU A 15 -24.92 7.98 7.51
C GLU A 15 -26.09 7.46 6.64
N GLY A 16 -26.27 6.13 6.54
CA GLY A 16 -27.37 5.52 5.80
C GLY A 16 -27.16 5.46 4.28
N HIS A 17 -25.94 5.53 3.81
CA HIS A 17 -25.58 5.36 2.40
C HIS A 17 -25.55 3.87 2.02
N ALA A 18 -26.69 3.29 1.67
CA ALA A 18 -26.86 1.86 1.43
C ALA A 18 -25.90 1.28 0.36
N ASP A 19 -25.59 2.03 -0.69
CA ASP A 19 -24.67 1.61 -1.76
C ASP A 19 -23.22 1.49 -1.27
N PHE A 20 -22.92 2.04 -0.11
CA PHE A 20 -21.62 1.99 0.54
C PHE A 20 -21.60 1.12 1.79
N ASP A 21 -22.67 0.36 2.04
CA ASP A 21 -22.65 -0.68 3.07
C ASP A 21 -21.66 -1.80 2.67
N ILE A 22 -20.97 -2.34 3.66
CA ILE A 22 -19.99 -3.40 3.44
C ILE A 22 -20.71 -4.74 3.35
N VAL A 23 -20.63 -5.37 2.18
CA VAL A 23 -21.06 -6.76 1.94
C VAL A 23 -19.80 -7.58 1.65
N TRP A 24 -19.40 -8.39 2.62
CA TRP A 24 -18.18 -9.17 2.52
C TRP A 24 -18.21 -10.21 1.39
N PRO A 25 -17.10 -10.41 0.65
CA PRO A 25 -17.04 -11.36 -0.46
C PRO A 25 -17.41 -12.80 -0.07
N TRP A 26 -17.05 -13.24 1.13
CA TRP A 26 -17.38 -14.56 1.65
C TRP A 26 -18.86 -14.75 1.99
N ASN A 27 -19.64 -13.68 2.06
CA ASN A 27 -21.09 -13.71 2.29
C ASN A 27 -21.91 -13.60 1.00
N ARG A 28 -21.25 -13.45 -0.16
CA ARG A 28 -21.95 -13.34 -1.45
C ARG A 28 -22.36 -14.72 -1.95
N PRO A 29 -23.54 -14.85 -2.59
CA PRO A 29 -24.02 -16.13 -3.13
C PRO A 29 -23.07 -16.80 -4.13
N GLU A 30 -22.40 -15.99 -4.97
CA GLU A 30 -21.38 -16.45 -5.94
C GLU A 30 -20.09 -16.90 -5.28
N GLY A 31 -19.87 -16.51 -4.02
CA GLY A 31 -18.64 -16.76 -3.30
C GLY A 31 -17.43 -16.03 -3.87
N GLN A 32 -16.24 -16.49 -3.50
CA GLN A 32 -14.99 -15.94 -3.97
C GLN A 32 -14.35 -16.87 -5.01
N ARG A 33 -13.90 -16.29 -6.13
CA ARG A 33 -13.12 -17.05 -7.11
C ARG A 33 -11.68 -17.23 -6.64
N ARG A 34 -11.01 -18.26 -7.15
CA ARG A 34 -9.56 -18.41 -6.98
C ARG A 34 -8.84 -17.26 -7.66
N GLY A 35 -7.75 -16.80 -7.06
CA GLY A 35 -6.89 -15.74 -7.58
C GLY A 35 -6.58 -14.68 -6.54
N ALA A 36 -5.86 -13.67 -6.97
CA ALA A 36 -5.44 -12.55 -6.13
C ALA A 36 -5.80 -11.20 -6.77
N THR A 37 -6.36 -10.30 -5.97
CA THR A 37 -6.66 -8.90 -6.35
C THR A 37 -5.67 -7.96 -5.65
N ALA A 38 -4.99 -7.10 -6.42
CA ALA A 38 -4.31 -5.95 -5.84
C ALA A 38 -5.34 -4.83 -5.59
N VAL A 39 -5.45 -4.38 -4.35
CA VAL A 39 -6.39 -3.33 -3.93
C VAL A 39 -5.62 -2.04 -3.68
N LEU A 40 -5.73 -1.10 -4.61
CA LEU A 40 -5.14 0.23 -4.54
C LEU A 40 -6.15 1.22 -3.99
N ARG A 41 -5.74 2.00 -3.01
CA ARG A 41 -6.50 3.13 -2.48
C ARG A 41 -5.71 4.37 -2.78
N VAL A 42 -6.28 5.23 -3.62
CA VAL A 42 -5.56 6.36 -4.19
C VAL A 42 -6.28 7.68 -3.97
N ARG A 43 -5.50 8.72 -3.88
CA ARG A 43 -5.93 10.10 -3.99
C ARG A 43 -4.79 10.95 -4.52
N ASN A 44 -4.98 11.54 -5.69
CA ASN A 44 -4.01 12.41 -6.35
C ASN A 44 -2.65 11.71 -6.60
N GLU A 45 -2.71 10.62 -7.39
CA GLU A 45 -1.57 9.77 -7.71
C GLU A 45 -1.32 9.67 -9.23
N VAL A 46 -1.76 10.67 -10.02
CA VAL A 46 -1.71 10.64 -11.48
C VAL A 46 -0.32 10.31 -12.02
N ASP A 47 0.73 10.93 -11.46
CA ASP A 47 2.13 10.76 -11.89
C ASP A 47 2.69 9.37 -11.60
N SER A 48 2.14 8.68 -10.58
CA SER A 48 2.57 7.36 -10.15
C SER A 48 1.94 6.23 -10.98
N MET A 49 0.74 6.44 -11.54
CA MET A 49 -0.07 5.38 -12.17
C MET A 49 0.65 4.66 -13.32
N ARG A 50 1.39 5.37 -14.15
CA ARG A 50 2.17 4.80 -15.27
C ARG A 50 3.25 3.80 -14.84
N PHE A 51 3.71 3.88 -13.58
CA PHE A 51 4.73 2.99 -13.01
C PHE A 51 4.11 1.88 -12.15
N VAL A 52 3.07 2.21 -11.40
CA VAL A 52 2.43 1.31 -10.43
C VAL A 52 1.59 0.24 -11.12
N LEU A 53 0.75 0.63 -12.07
CA LEU A 53 -0.24 -0.29 -12.66
C LEU A 53 0.34 -1.37 -13.56
N PRO A 54 1.31 -1.12 -14.46
CA PRO A 54 1.77 -2.13 -15.40
C PRO A 54 2.27 -3.42 -14.74
N PRO A 55 3.16 -3.39 -13.72
CA PRO A 55 3.61 -4.62 -13.08
C PRO A 55 2.49 -5.31 -12.27
N LEU A 56 1.58 -4.57 -11.65
CA LEU A 56 0.45 -5.17 -10.92
C LEU A 56 -0.54 -5.88 -11.84
N LEU A 57 -0.89 -5.27 -12.99
CA LEU A 57 -1.77 -5.88 -13.98
C LEU A 57 -1.21 -7.16 -14.59
N ARG A 58 0.14 -7.26 -14.69
CA ARG A 58 0.78 -8.49 -15.14
C ARG A 58 0.82 -9.55 -14.04
N ALA A 59 1.07 -9.14 -12.80
CA ALA A 59 1.27 -10.05 -11.67
C ALA A 59 -0.02 -10.59 -11.03
N CYS A 60 -1.12 -9.84 -11.07
CA CYS A 60 -2.37 -10.17 -10.40
C CYS A 60 -3.47 -10.62 -11.37
N ASP A 61 -4.47 -11.34 -10.86
CA ASP A 61 -5.67 -11.71 -11.61
C ASP A 61 -6.60 -10.51 -11.82
N GLU A 62 -6.58 -9.58 -10.87
CA GLU A 62 -7.38 -8.37 -10.88
C GLU A 62 -6.63 -7.24 -10.17
N VAL A 63 -6.77 -6.02 -10.66
CA VAL A 63 -6.33 -4.79 -10.00
C VAL A 63 -7.55 -3.92 -9.77
N LEU A 64 -7.89 -3.71 -8.51
CA LEU A 64 -8.97 -2.85 -8.08
C LEU A 64 -8.38 -1.53 -7.59
N LEU A 65 -8.66 -0.46 -8.29
CA LEU A 65 -8.32 0.89 -7.88
C LEU A 65 -9.55 1.57 -7.30
N VAL A 66 -9.44 2.04 -6.07
CA VAL A 66 -10.45 2.85 -5.40
C VAL A 66 -9.95 4.28 -5.32
N ASP A 67 -10.57 5.14 -6.10
CA ASP A 67 -10.29 6.58 -6.11
C ASP A 67 -11.08 7.28 -5.00
N ASN A 68 -10.36 7.93 -4.10
CA ASN A 68 -10.94 8.69 -3.00
C ASN A 68 -10.84 10.19 -3.26
N LEU A 69 -11.70 10.71 -4.13
CA LEU A 69 -11.80 12.13 -4.43
C LEU A 69 -10.51 12.73 -5.03
N SER A 70 -9.89 12.07 -5.99
CA SER A 70 -8.83 12.69 -6.79
C SER A 70 -9.39 13.81 -7.67
N ASP A 71 -8.62 14.88 -7.83
CA ASP A 71 -8.94 16.03 -8.69
C ASP A 71 -7.84 16.29 -9.74
N ASP A 72 -6.85 15.39 -9.84
CA ASP A 72 -5.70 15.46 -10.73
C ASP A 72 -5.82 14.58 -12.00
N GLY A 73 -6.89 13.78 -12.13
CA GLY A 73 -7.06 12.83 -13.25
C GLY A 73 -6.50 11.43 -13.00
N THR A 74 -6.25 11.06 -11.74
CA THR A 74 -5.72 9.72 -11.36
C THR A 74 -6.53 8.57 -11.95
N GLY A 75 -7.88 8.60 -11.86
CA GLY A 75 -8.75 7.53 -12.35
C GLY A 75 -8.73 7.36 -13.86
N GLU A 76 -8.70 8.48 -14.59
CA GLU A 76 -8.59 8.53 -16.05
C GLU A 76 -7.24 7.99 -16.54
N GLU A 77 -6.15 8.41 -15.90
CA GLU A 77 -4.80 7.95 -16.22
C GLU A 77 -4.66 6.44 -15.96
N ALA A 78 -5.17 5.95 -14.83
CA ALA A 78 -5.16 4.54 -14.51
C ALA A 78 -5.90 3.70 -15.58
N THR A 79 -7.07 4.18 -16.01
CA THR A 79 -7.87 3.54 -17.07
C THR A 79 -7.13 3.54 -18.40
N ARG A 80 -6.50 4.66 -18.76
CA ARG A 80 -5.70 4.79 -19.98
C ARG A 80 -4.54 3.80 -20.00
N VAL A 81 -3.78 3.72 -18.90
CA VAL A 81 -2.64 2.80 -18.76
C VAL A 81 -3.08 1.33 -18.93
N ALA A 82 -4.18 0.94 -18.26
CA ALA A 82 -4.70 -0.42 -18.37
C ALA A 82 -5.14 -0.77 -19.80
N ALA A 83 -5.77 0.17 -20.50
CA ALA A 83 -6.21 0.00 -21.89
C ALA A 83 -5.03 -0.10 -22.87
N GLU A 84 -4.01 0.75 -22.74
CA GLU A 84 -2.81 0.72 -23.60
C GLU A 84 -2.02 -0.59 -23.48
N LEU A 85 -2.03 -1.22 -22.29
CA LEU A 85 -1.44 -2.53 -22.08
C LEU A 85 -2.28 -3.69 -22.63
N GLY A 86 -3.52 -3.44 -23.08
CA GLY A 86 -4.47 -4.50 -23.44
C GLY A 86 -4.97 -5.32 -22.24
N LEU A 87 -4.77 -4.82 -21.01
CA LEU A 87 -5.11 -5.50 -19.75
C LEU A 87 -6.32 -4.88 -19.05
N GLY A 88 -7.11 -4.05 -19.75
CA GLY A 88 -8.31 -3.42 -19.18
C GLY A 88 -9.33 -4.42 -18.61
N HIS A 89 -9.35 -5.66 -19.10
CA HIS A 89 -10.20 -6.72 -18.55
C HIS A 89 -9.83 -7.17 -17.13
N LYS A 90 -8.62 -6.85 -16.64
CA LYS A 90 -8.17 -7.10 -15.26
C LYS A 90 -8.32 -5.87 -14.36
N PHE A 91 -8.65 -4.71 -14.92
CA PHE A 91 -8.70 -3.44 -14.20
C PHE A 91 -10.13 -3.08 -13.81
N VAL A 92 -10.32 -2.73 -12.54
CA VAL A 92 -11.60 -2.28 -12.00
C VAL A 92 -11.38 -0.94 -11.30
N LEU A 93 -12.06 0.11 -11.76
CA LEU A 93 -12.12 1.41 -11.09
C LEU A 93 -13.38 1.49 -10.24
N ARG A 94 -13.25 1.99 -9.01
CA ARG A 94 -14.34 2.36 -8.11
C ARG A 94 -14.08 3.74 -7.54
N GLU A 95 -15.13 4.50 -7.37
CA GLU A 95 -15.07 5.81 -6.71
C GLU A 95 -15.59 5.69 -5.28
N TYR A 96 -14.90 6.35 -4.35
CA TYR A 96 -15.35 6.51 -2.97
C TYR A 96 -15.55 8.01 -2.70
N PRO A 97 -16.80 8.52 -2.76
CA PRO A 97 -17.09 9.96 -2.82
C PRO A 97 -17.12 10.64 -1.45
N PHE A 98 -16.51 10.05 -0.43
CA PHE A 98 -16.49 10.60 0.91
C PHE A 98 -15.06 10.94 1.33
N ALA A 99 -14.88 12.14 1.90
CA ALA A 99 -13.59 12.51 2.49
C ALA A 99 -13.27 11.59 3.69
N VAL A 100 -12.16 10.88 3.60
CA VAL A 100 -11.71 9.94 4.66
C VAL A 100 -10.84 10.69 5.66
N ALA A 101 -11.10 10.46 6.94
CA ALA A 101 -10.35 11.06 8.04
C ALA A 101 -8.87 10.66 7.98
N ARG A 102 -8.00 11.65 8.11
CA ARG A 102 -6.54 11.40 8.17
C ARG A 102 -6.18 10.66 9.46
N ALA A 103 -5.18 9.82 9.38
CA ALA A 103 -4.61 9.16 10.55
C ALA A 103 -4.19 10.18 11.63
N GLY A 104 -4.43 9.85 12.88
CA GLY A 104 -4.21 10.75 14.02
C GLY A 104 -5.51 11.32 14.58
N ALA A 105 -5.56 12.63 14.85
CA ALA A 105 -6.67 13.26 15.56
C ALA A 105 -8.03 13.16 14.84
N GLU A 106 -8.05 13.33 13.52
CA GLU A 106 -9.28 13.19 12.73
C GLU A 106 -9.81 11.76 12.80
N HIS A 107 -8.93 10.77 12.60
CA HIS A 107 -9.26 9.35 12.72
C HIS A 107 -9.80 9.03 14.12
N LEU A 108 -9.15 9.55 15.19
CA LEU A 108 -9.60 9.32 16.56
C LEU A 108 -11.02 9.87 16.79
N ALA A 109 -11.33 11.04 16.26
CA ALA A 109 -12.63 11.70 16.42
C ALA A 109 -13.76 11.10 15.56
N THR A 110 -13.44 10.36 14.49
CA THR A 110 -14.43 9.80 13.56
C THR A 110 -15.02 8.49 14.08
N ASN A 111 -16.33 8.31 13.99
CA ASN A 111 -16.96 7.04 14.36
C ASN A 111 -16.47 5.90 13.45
N GLU A 112 -16.20 4.72 14.00
CA GLU A 112 -15.67 3.57 13.23
C GLU A 112 -16.60 3.07 12.12
N ARG A 113 -17.92 3.30 12.25
CA ARG A 113 -18.95 2.94 11.27
C ARG A 113 -19.31 4.06 10.32
N SER A 114 -18.64 5.19 10.38
CA SER A 114 -18.84 6.30 9.44
C SER A 114 -18.16 6.00 8.10
N VAL A 115 -18.78 6.41 6.99
CA VAL A 115 -18.12 6.41 5.67
C VAL A 115 -16.85 7.27 5.63
N HIS A 116 -16.69 8.16 6.60
CA HIS A 116 -15.48 8.97 6.77
C HIS A 116 -14.39 8.28 7.59
N SER A 117 -14.67 7.11 8.17
CA SER A 117 -13.68 6.36 8.96
C SER A 117 -12.64 5.69 8.07
N LEU A 118 -11.37 5.84 8.41
CA LEU A 118 -10.27 5.19 7.71
C LEU A 118 -10.40 3.64 7.74
N ALA A 119 -10.78 3.07 8.89
CA ALA A 119 -11.01 1.62 9.01
C ALA A 119 -12.21 1.15 8.19
N TYR A 120 -13.30 1.94 8.14
CA TYR A 120 -14.47 1.65 7.30
C TYR A 120 -14.11 1.68 5.82
N PHE A 121 -13.40 2.72 5.38
CA PHE A 121 -12.92 2.88 4.01
C PHE A 121 -12.06 1.70 3.57
N TYR A 122 -11.09 1.29 4.38
CA TYR A 122 -10.27 0.11 4.08
C TYR A 122 -11.14 -1.14 3.90
N ASN A 123 -12.02 -1.42 4.86
CA ASN A 123 -12.91 -2.57 4.80
C ASN A 123 -13.83 -2.52 3.56
N TRP A 124 -14.37 -1.36 3.23
CA TRP A 124 -15.18 -1.20 2.02
C TRP A 124 -14.35 -1.50 0.75
N CYS A 125 -13.13 -0.98 0.65
CA CYS A 125 -12.25 -1.26 -0.49
C CYS A 125 -11.98 -2.76 -0.65
N PHE A 126 -11.60 -3.44 0.43
CA PHE A 126 -11.34 -4.89 0.39
C PHE A 126 -12.62 -5.70 0.14
N ALA A 127 -13.77 -5.24 0.60
CA ALA A 127 -15.04 -5.87 0.30
C ALA A 127 -15.43 -5.82 -1.18
N GLN A 128 -14.85 -4.93 -1.99
CA GLN A 128 -15.11 -4.90 -3.44
C GLN A 128 -14.40 -6.02 -4.22
N THR A 129 -13.51 -6.79 -3.60
CA THR A 129 -12.78 -7.86 -4.27
C THR A 129 -13.68 -9.06 -4.60
N SER A 130 -13.28 -9.82 -5.63
CA SER A 130 -13.96 -11.06 -6.03
C SER A 130 -13.10 -12.31 -5.78
N THR A 131 -11.84 -12.14 -5.41
CA THR A 131 -10.87 -13.23 -5.24
C THR A 131 -10.67 -13.63 -3.78
N ARG A 132 -10.10 -14.83 -3.57
CA ARG A 132 -9.81 -15.35 -2.22
C ARG A 132 -8.60 -14.74 -1.56
N TYR A 133 -7.76 -14.05 -2.33
CA TYR A 133 -6.54 -13.44 -1.82
C TYR A 133 -6.44 -11.98 -2.24
N THR A 134 -5.85 -11.16 -1.39
CA THR A 134 -5.68 -9.74 -1.66
C THR A 134 -4.26 -9.29 -1.40
N TRP A 135 -3.81 -8.34 -2.23
CA TRP A 135 -2.63 -7.53 -1.98
C TRP A 135 -3.08 -6.13 -1.59
N LYS A 136 -2.75 -5.72 -0.36
CA LYS A 136 -2.85 -4.31 0.04
C LYS A 136 -1.79 -3.54 -0.74
N TRP A 137 -2.20 -2.52 -1.49
CA TRP A 137 -1.26 -1.75 -2.29
C TRP A 137 -1.53 -0.26 -2.16
N ASP A 138 -0.47 0.56 -2.13
CA ASP A 138 -0.59 2.01 -2.09
C ASP A 138 -0.31 2.58 -3.50
N GLY A 139 -0.87 3.75 -3.81
CA GLY A 139 -0.85 4.33 -5.16
C GLY A 139 0.54 4.77 -5.65
N ASP A 140 1.51 4.81 -4.75
CA ASP A 140 2.90 5.20 -4.96
C ASP A 140 3.89 4.02 -4.91
N MET A 141 3.41 2.79 -4.77
CA MET A 141 4.27 1.59 -4.67
C MET A 141 4.49 0.91 -6.02
N VAL A 142 5.74 0.82 -6.46
CA VAL A 142 6.13 0.22 -7.74
C VAL A 142 6.90 -1.08 -7.52
N LEU A 143 6.44 -2.17 -8.12
CA LEU A 143 7.18 -3.43 -8.15
C LEU A 143 8.44 -3.32 -9.01
N THR A 144 9.53 -3.88 -8.51
CA THR A 144 10.70 -4.16 -9.36
C THR A 144 10.42 -5.34 -10.30
N THR A 145 11.31 -5.60 -11.24
CA THR A 145 11.21 -6.78 -12.10
C THR A 145 11.17 -8.09 -11.29
N GLU A 146 11.97 -8.21 -10.23
CA GLU A 146 11.92 -9.34 -9.31
C GLU A 146 10.62 -9.38 -8.50
N GLY A 147 10.14 -8.20 -8.09
CA GLY A 147 8.87 -8.08 -7.36
C GLY A 147 7.69 -8.51 -8.21
N GLU A 148 7.64 -8.08 -9.49
CA GLU A 148 6.61 -8.50 -10.44
C GLU A 148 6.62 -10.03 -10.61
N ALA A 149 7.77 -10.63 -10.86
CA ALA A 149 7.89 -12.08 -11.03
C ALA A 149 7.48 -12.84 -9.74
N SER A 150 7.98 -12.40 -8.59
CA SER A 150 7.64 -13.01 -7.30
C SER A 150 6.15 -12.91 -6.97
N MET A 151 5.54 -11.76 -7.24
CA MET A 151 4.11 -11.56 -6.99
C MET A 151 3.25 -12.38 -7.97
N ALA A 152 3.65 -12.51 -9.23
CA ALA A 152 2.96 -13.34 -10.21
C ALA A 152 2.95 -14.81 -9.80
N ASP A 153 4.11 -15.36 -9.40
CA ASP A 153 4.23 -16.74 -8.91
C ASP A 153 3.40 -16.97 -7.65
N LEU A 154 3.45 -16.03 -6.70
CA LEU A 154 2.67 -16.11 -5.47
C LEU A 154 1.18 -15.97 -5.72
N SER A 155 0.73 -15.05 -6.55
CA SER A 155 -0.70 -14.86 -6.87
C SER A 155 -1.33 -16.13 -7.41
N TRP A 156 -0.56 -16.93 -8.15
CA TRP A 156 -1.00 -18.25 -8.60
C TRP A 156 -1.10 -19.28 -7.45
N GLN A 157 -0.18 -19.22 -6.46
CA GLN A 157 -0.10 -20.18 -5.35
C GLN A 157 -1.02 -19.82 -4.18
N VAL A 158 -1.06 -18.55 -3.77
CA VAL A 158 -1.75 -18.09 -2.54
C VAL A 158 -3.27 -18.18 -2.60
N GLY A 159 -3.87 -18.27 -3.78
CA GLY A 159 -5.29 -18.61 -3.90
C GLY A 159 -5.63 -20.00 -3.35
N MET A 160 -4.64 -20.78 -2.89
CA MET A 160 -4.78 -22.15 -2.37
C MET A 160 -4.28 -22.32 -0.93
N VAL A 161 -3.61 -21.31 -0.35
CA VAL A 161 -3.01 -21.44 0.99
C VAL A 161 -3.35 -20.22 1.85
N ASP A 162 -3.61 -20.47 3.12
CA ASP A 162 -3.86 -19.45 4.12
C ASP A 162 -2.50 -18.88 4.62
N ALA A 163 -1.89 -18.06 3.78
CA ALA A 163 -0.58 -17.46 4.03
C ALA A 163 -0.69 -15.93 4.07
N VAL A 164 0.07 -15.32 4.95
CA VAL A 164 0.27 -13.87 4.98
C VAL A 164 1.67 -13.59 4.44
N ILE A 165 1.77 -12.67 3.50
CA ILE A 165 3.03 -12.30 2.86
C ILE A 165 3.46 -10.93 3.35
N ARG A 166 4.71 -10.82 3.82
CA ARG A 166 5.28 -9.55 4.23
C ARG A 166 6.64 -9.32 3.56
N PHE A 167 6.94 -8.08 3.26
CA PHE A 167 8.24 -7.66 2.74
C PHE A 167 8.52 -6.19 3.01
N PRO A 168 9.80 -5.78 3.02
CA PRO A 168 10.19 -4.40 3.14
C PRO A 168 10.06 -3.66 1.80
N ARG A 169 9.84 -2.34 1.86
CA ARG A 169 9.86 -1.44 0.73
C ARG A 169 10.94 -0.38 0.90
N HIS A 170 11.51 0.09 -0.20
CA HIS A 170 12.47 1.18 -0.23
C HIS A 170 11.77 2.50 -0.54
N GLY A 171 12.16 3.58 0.11
CA GLY A 171 11.78 4.93 -0.32
C GLY A 171 12.62 5.36 -1.53
N LEU A 172 11.96 5.75 -2.62
CA LEU A 172 12.60 6.33 -3.81
C LEU A 172 12.18 7.79 -3.95
N TYR A 173 13.10 8.69 -3.64
CA TYR A 173 12.89 10.13 -3.69
C TYR A 173 13.25 10.66 -5.07
N ILE A 174 12.28 11.17 -5.80
CA ILE A 174 12.40 11.54 -7.21
C ILE A 174 12.66 13.05 -7.30
N ALA A 175 13.82 13.42 -7.79
CA ALA A 175 14.21 14.81 -8.01
C ALA A 175 13.91 15.31 -9.43
N SER A 176 13.93 14.40 -10.42
CA SER A 176 13.58 14.67 -11.80
C SER A 176 13.34 13.38 -12.58
N GLU A 177 12.96 13.46 -13.84
CA GLU A 177 12.84 12.29 -14.71
C GLU A 177 14.14 11.47 -14.83
N SER A 178 15.30 12.09 -14.65
CA SER A 178 16.61 11.46 -14.79
C SER A 178 17.33 11.20 -13.46
N LYS A 179 16.84 11.70 -12.32
CA LYS A 179 17.55 11.65 -11.05
C LYS A 179 16.64 11.31 -9.88
N ALA A 180 17.10 10.34 -9.05
CA ALA A 180 16.43 9.99 -7.81
C ALA A 180 17.44 9.61 -6.72
N TYR A 181 16.92 9.47 -5.50
CA TYR A 181 17.65 9.03 -4.32
C TYR A 181 16.96 7.83 -3.71
N LEU A 182 17.66 6.69 -3.61
CA LEU A 182 17.12 5.46 -3.06
C LEU A 182 17.59 5.28 -1.61
N ASP A 183 16.65 5.20 -0.67
CA ASP A 183 16.96 4.87 0.73
C ASP A 183 17.17 3.37 0.89
N LEU A 184 18.41 2.96 1.22
CA LEU A 184 18.78 1.59 1.53
C LEU A 184 18.51 1.21 3.00
N GLY A 185 18.15 2.18 3.85
CA GLY A 185 17.69 1.97 5.21
C GLY A 185 16.24 1.54 5.25
N LEU A 186 16.02 0.22 5.28
CA LEU A 186 14.67 -0.36 5.27
C LEU A 186 14.03 -0.29 6.64
N ARG A 187 12.93 0.45 6.78
CA ARG A 187 12.19 0.58 8.06
C ARG A 187 10.75 0.13 8.00
N ASN A 188 10.19 0.03 6.79
CA ASN A 188 8.81 -0.35 6.59
C ASN A 188 8.71 -1.78 6.09
N VAL A 189 8.46 -2.70 7.01
CA VAL A 189 8.13 -4.09 6.70
C VAL A 189 6.69 -4.32 7.08
N GLU A 190 5.83 -4.50 6.10
CA GLU A 190 4.40 -4.67 6.31
C GLU A 190 3.90 -5.99 5.72
N GLU A 191 2.72 -6.39 6.15
CA GLU A 191 1.99 -7.53 5.62
C GLU A 191 1.12 -7.04 4.44
N TRP A 192 1.62 -7.29 3.25
CA TRP A 192 1.01 -6.81 2.01
C TRP A 192 -0.01 -7.77 1.43
N GLY A 193 0.24 -9.08 1.53
CA GLY A 193 -0.64 -10.11 1.02
C GLY A 193 -1.32 -10.91 2.11
N PHE A 194 -2.64 -11.15 1.99
CA PHE A 194 -3.42 -11.92 2.97
C PHE A 194 -4.69 -12.50 2.36
N PRO A 195 -5.22 -13.62 2.94
CA PRO A 195 -6.51 -14.17 2.54
C PRO A 195 -7.65 -13.18 2.77
N MET A 196 -8.61 -13.15 1.87
CA MET A 196 -9.83 -12.37 2.05
C MET A 196 -10.82 -13.19 2.86
N SER A 197 -10.76 -13.08 4.20
CA SER A 197 -11.57 -13.83 5.16
C SER A 197 -11.96 -12.96 6.36
N PRO A 198 -12.91 -13.42 7.20
CA PRO A 198 -13.31 -12.71 8.42
C PRO A 198 -12.17 -12.39 9.39
N ASP A 199 -11.07 -13.14 9.31
CA ASP A 199 -9.92 -12.98 10.20
C ASP A 199 -9.07 -11.73 9.86
N PHE A 200 -9.24 -11.17 8.65
CA PHE A 200 -8.42 -10.08 8.13
C PHE A 200 -9.19 -8.77 7.93
N VAL A 201 -10.11 -8.47 8.83
CA VAL A 201 -10.87 -7.22 8.84
C VAL A 201 -10.10 -6.12 9.55
N TYR A 202 -10.11 -4.91 9.00
CA TYR A 202 -9.50 -3.74 9.63
C TYR A 202 -10.36 -3.23 10.78
N THR A 203 -9.71 -2.87 11.86
CA THR A 203 -10.33 -2.26 13.05
C THR A 203 -9.72 -0.90 13.32
N LYS A 204 -10.49 -0.03 13.96
CA LYS A 204 -10.02 1.28 14.37
C LYS A 204 -9.09 1.15 15.58
N ALA A 205 -7.86 1.65 15.46
CA ALA A 205 -6.94 1.87 16.57
C ALA A 205 -6.81 3.38 16.85
N PRO A 206 -6.12 3.81 17.92
CA PRO A 206 -6.08 5.22 18.30
C PRO A 206 -5.52 6.17 17.24
N GLU A 207 -4.53 5.77 16.47
CA GLU A 207 -3.86 6.66 15.51
C GLU A 207 -4.15 6.33 14.04
N TRP A 208 -4.46 5.06 13.72
CA TRP A 208 -4.77 4.56 12.38
C TRP A 208 -5.59 3.27 12.44
N GLU A 209 -5.97 2.74 11.30
CA GLU A 209 -6.56 1.42 11.18
C GLU A 209 -5.50 0.32 11.38
N ILE A 210 -5.89 -0.78 12.00
CA ILE A 210 -5.03 -1.95 12.16
C ILE A 210 -5.75 -3.21 11.67
N ARG A 211 -4.95 -4.15 11.20
CA ARG A 211 -5.37 -5.51 10.92
C ARG A 211 -4.47 -6.45 11.71
N THR A 212 -5.06 -7.40 12.38
CA THR A 212 -4.32 -8.41 13.14
C THR A 212 -4.24 -9.70 12.33
N THR A 213 -3.06 -10.29 12.26
CA THR A 213 -2.88 -11.63 11.71
C THR A 213 -3.03 -12.62 12.86
N PRO A 214 -4.01 -13.54 12.80
CA PRO A 214 -4.17 -14.58 13.81
C PRO A 214 -2.96 -15.54 13.85
N ASP A 215 -2.66 -16.10 15.02
CA ASP A 215 -1.45 -16.91 15.25
C ASP A 215 -1.41 -18.21 14.43
N GLU A 216 -2.56 -18.71 13.99
CA GLU A 216 -2.69 -19.90 13.12
C GLU A 216 -2.21 -19.66 11.68
N PHE A 217 -2.13 -18.40 11.24
CA PHE A 217 -1.67 -18.08 9.89
C PHE A 217 -0.15 -17.97 9.83
N ARG A 218 0.42 -18.61 8.80
CA ARG A 218 1.85 -18.49 8.54
C ARG A 218 2.17 -17.16 7.87
N VAL A 219 3.12 -16.42 8.44
CA VAL A 219 3.66 -15.21 7.84
C VAL A 219 4.95 -15.56 7.10
N PHE A 220 4.95 -15.38 5.79
CA PHE A 220 6.12 -15.62 4.93
C PHE A 220 6.81 -14.29 4.61
N PRO A 221 8.04 -14.08 5.09
CA PRO A 221 8.83 -12.95 4.70
C PRO A 221 9.39 -13.18 3.29
N LEU A 222 9.21 -12.21 2.41
CA LEU A 222 9.88 -12.16 1.12
C LEU A 222 11.17 -11.34 1.20
N PRO A 223 12.08 -11.52 0.24
CA PRO A 223 13.34 -10.78 0.20
C PRO A 223 13.13 -9.28 0.00
N GLN A 224 14.21 -8.54 0.21
CA GLN A 224 14.29 -7.11 -0.05
C GLN A 224 14.36 -6.80 -1.54
N GLY A 225 14.07 -5.55 -1.91
CA GLY A 225 14.24 -5.07 -3.29
C GLY A 225 13.10 -5.47 -4.23
N LEU A 226 11.94 -5.88 -3.69
CA LEU A 226 10.78 -6.26 -4.49
C LEU A 226 9.92 -5.04 -4.90
N CYS A 227 9.95 -3.97 -4.11
CA CYS A 227 9.23 -2.74 -4.45
C CYS A 227 9.90 -1.48 -3.90
N VAL A 228 9.56 -0.36 -4.50
CA VAL A 228 9.87 0.98 -4.04
C VAL A 228 8.58 1.76 -3.77
N GLU A 229 8.64 2.74 -2.87
CA GLU A 229 7.59 3.72 -2.63
C GLU A 229 8.08 5.05 -3.21
N LEU A 230 7.34 5.61 -4.16
CA LEU A 230 7.70 6.86 -4.83
C LEU A 230 7.45 8.04 -3.90
N LYS A 231 8.37 8.99 -3.88
CA LYS A 231 8.27 10.23 -3.13
C LYS A 231 8.80 11.37 -3.99
N TRP A 232 7.88 12.20 -4.47
CA TRP A 232 8.20 13.31 -5.34
C TRP A 232 8.76 14.45 -4.51
N LEU A 233 10.02 14.86 -4.78
CA LEU A 233 10.69 15.94 -4.02
C LEU A 233 10.11 17.32 -4.27
N ASP A 234 9.42 17.55 -5.37
CA ASP A 234 8.66 18.75 -5.67
C ASP A 234 7.24 18.76 -5.08
N GLY A 235 6.80 17.61 -4.54
CA GLY A 235 5.53 17.46 -3.86
C GLY A 235 5.51 18.00 -2.43
N ASP A 236 4.34 18.00 -1.82
CA ASP A 236 4.11 18.48 -0.47
C ASP A 236 3.89 17.37 0.56
N GLU A 237 4.28 16.12 0.24
CA GLU A 237 3.99 14.92 1.03
C GLU A 237 4.25 15.09 2.53
N PHE A 238 5.34 15.78 2.89
CA PHE A 238 5.73 16.02 4.27
C PHE A 238 5.51 17.47 4.75
N ALA A 239 4.94 18.36 3.94
CA ALA A 239 4.76 19.76 4.29
C ALA A 239 3.90 19.97 5.54
N HIS A 240 2.95 19.08 5.79
CA HIS A 240 2.09 19.12 6.97
C HIS A 240 2.70 18.45 8.22
N TRP A 241 3.89 17.84 8.12
CA TRP A 241 4.61 17.18 9.22
C TRP A 241 5.56 18.15 9.97
N SER A 242 5.13 19.36 10.17
CA SER A 242 5.96 20.46 10.65
C SER A 242 6.33 20.41 12.14
N ASN A 243 5.79 19.45 12.91
CA ASN A 243 6.06 19.35 14.35
C ASN A 243 6.92 18.14 14.72
N PRO A 244 8.27 18.30 14.89
CA PRO A 244 9.16 17.22 15.34
C PRO A 244 8.80 16.63 16.71
N GLU A 245 8.11 17.37 17.58
CA GLU A 245 7.68 16.86 18.90
C GLU A 245 6.67 15.72 18.76
N SER A 246 5.93 15.66 17.66
CA SER A 246 4.99 14.58 17.38
C SER A 246 5.69 13.21 17.24
N PHE A 247 6.98 13.17 16.87
CA PHE A 247 7.74 11.92 16.79
C PHE A 247 7.98 11.28 18.16
N ALA A 248 7.91 12.06 19.24
CA ALA A 248 8.05 11.53 20.60
C ALA A 248 6.75 10.87 21.11
N THR A 249 5.59 11.36 20.67
CA THR A 249 4.27 11.01 21.21
C THR A 249 3.46 10.08 20.33
N SER A 250 3.64 10.12 19.02
CA SER A 250 2.93 9.31 18.04
C SER A 250 3.77 8.12 17.57
N LEU A 251 3.23 6.91 17.65
CA LEU A 251 3.85 5.69 17.11
C LEU A 251 3.96 5.77 15.59
N ARG A 252 2.92 6.28 14.92
CA ARG A 252 2.88 6.45 13.47
C ARG A 252 3.99 7.39 13.00
N ASN A 253 4.08 8.58 13.59
CA ASN A 253 5.09 9.55 13.22
C ASN A 253 6.51 9.02 13.47
N ARG A 254 6.70 8.23 14.53
CA ARG A 254 7.97 7.57 14.84
C ARG A 254 8.40 6.59 13.74
N ARG A 255 7.46 5.84 13.15
CA ARG A 255 7.73 4.96 12.00
C ARG A 255 8.12 5.74 10.74
N LYS A 256 7.47 6.89 10.53
CA LYS A 256 7.71 7.76 9.35
C LYS A 256 8.87 8.75 9.54
N ARG A 257 9.52 8.76 10.72
CA ARG A 257 10.55 9.75 11.06
C ARG A 257 11.72 9.74 10.07
N ARG A 258 12.23 8.56 9.71
CA ARG A 258 13.34 8.48 8.75
C ARG A 258 12.95 9.01 7.38
N GLU A 259 11.78 8.69 6.89
CA GLU A 259 11.30 9.19 5.60
C GLU A 259 11.27 10.72 5.58
N TRP A 260 10.76 11.31 6.67
CA TRP A 260 10.74 12.76 6.85
C TRP A 260 12.15 13.35 6.96
N GLU A 261 13.06 12.74 7.72
CA GLU A 261 14.44 13.18 7.85
C GLU A 261 15.19 13.16 6.51
N VAL A 262 15.02 12.07 5.74
CA VAL A 262 15.61 11.92 4.40
C VAL A 262 15.05 12.98 3.45
N TRP A 263 13.73 13.15 3.43
CA TRP A 263 13.10 14.14 2.55
C TRP A 263 13.60 15.57 2.85
N ASN A 264 13.65 15.97 4.12
CA ASN A 264 14.16 17.30 4.50
C ASN A 264 15.63 17.50 4.14
N ALA A 265 16.48 16.50 4.37
CA ALA A 265 17.90 16.60 4.02
C ALA A 265 18.09 16.77 2.50
N LEU A 266 17.36 15.97 1.69
CA LEU A 266 17.40 16.08 0.24
C LEU A 266 16.90 17.44 -0.26
N GLN A 267 15.85 18.00 0.37
CA GLN A 267 15.38 19.38 0.10
C GLN A 267 16.44 20.42 0.42
N ALA A 268 17.28 20.18 1.43
CA ALA A 268 18.42 21.04 1.77
C ALA A 268 19.67 20.80 0.89
N GLY A 269 19.62 19.87 -0.07
CA GLY A 269 20.73 19.48 -0.92
C GLY A 269 21.75 18.56 -0.25
N GLU A 270 21.38 17.92 0.84
CA GLU A 270 22.21 16.97 1.59
C GLU A 270 21.76 15.54 1.30
N VAL A 271 22.71 14.63 1.04
CA VAL A 271 22.42 13.20 0.86
C VAL A 271 22.72 12.48 2.17
N PRO A 272 21.70 11.95 2.88
CA PRO A 272 21.90 11.27 4.15
C PRO A 272 22.67 9.94 4.01
N GLU A 273 23.21 9.46 5.13
CA GLU A 273 23.81 8.13 5.19
C GLU A 273 22.79 7.06 4.74
N ARG A 274 23.27 6.10 3.95
CA ARG A 274 22.49 4.97 3.36
C ARG A 274 21.45 5.40 2.32
N VAL A 275 21.52 6.63 1.85
CA VAL A 275 20.79 7.09 0.68
C VAL A 275 21.76 7.14 -0.50
N VAL A 276 21.38 6.53 -1.62
CA VAL A 276 22.20 6.46 -2.83
C VAL A 276 21.58 7.34 -3.90
N GLU A 277 22.40 8.26 -4.45
CA GLU A 277 22.02 9.04 -5.62
C GLU A 277 22.11 8.16 -6.87
N ILE A 278 21.08 8.19 -7.71
CA ILE A 278 20.99 7.41 -8.94
C ILE A 278 20.59 8.32 -10.10
N ASP A 279 21.44 8.33 -11.13
CA ASP A 279 21.15 8.97 -12.41
C ASP A 279 20.73 7.92 -13.43
N ALA A 280 19.64 8.18 -14.14
CA ALA A 280 19.19 7.32 -15.22
C ALA A 280 19.91 7.60 -16.54
N PRO A 281 20.12 6.61 -17.39
CA PRO A 281 20.62 6.83 -18.74
C PRO A 281 19.72 7.75 -19.56
N PRO A 282 20.29 8.50 -20.55
CA PRO A 282 19.48 9.36 -21.40
C PRO A 282 18.27 8.64 -22.04
N GLY A 283 17.10 9.25 -21.95
CA GLY A 283 15.85 8.72 -22.49
C GLY A 283 15.17 7.64 -21.66
N VAL A 284 15.69 7.30 -20.48
CA VAL A 284 15.08 6.37 -19.54
C VAL A 284 14.63 7.15 -18.31
N HIS A 285 13.37 6.97 -17.91
CA HIS A 285 12.90 7.56 -16.66
C HIS A 285 13.53 6.88 -15.45
N VAL A 286 13.92 7.66 -14.44
CA VAL A 286 14.68 7.14 -13.28
C VAL A 286 13.93 6.05 -12.51
N VAL A 287 12.61 6.13 -12.41
CA VAL A 287 11.80 5.07 -11.78
C VAL A 287 11.95 3.75 -12.52
N ASP A 288 11.87 3.76 -13.85
CA ASP A 288 12.10 2.56 -14.67
C ASP A 288 13.53 2.04 -14.53
N HIS A 289 14.52 2.95 -14.53
CA HIS A 289 15.91 2.56 -14.34
C HIS A 289 16.12 1.86 -12.99
N VAL A 290 15.61 2.46 -11.91
CA VAL A 290 15.75 1.90 -10.56
C VAL A 290 15.04 0.56 -10.43
N THR A 291 13.80 0.46 -10.87
CA THR A 291 12.96 -0.74 -10.64
C THR A 291 13.29 -1.90 -11.56
N ARG A 292 13.79 -1.63 -12.77
CA ARG A 292 14.05 -2.65 -13.79
C ARG A 292 15.51 -3.03 -13.94
N THR A 293 16.43 -2.16 -13.50
CA THR A 293 17.87 -2.36 -13.75
C THR A 293 18.68 -2.24 -12.47
N TRP A 294 18.64 -1.09 -11.80
CA TRP A 294 19.55 -0.79 -10.71
C TRP A 294 19.30 -1.67 -9.48
N LEU A 295 18.09 -1.64 -8.92
CA LEU A 295 17.74 -2.36 -7.70
C LEU A 295 17.79 -3.89 -7.85
N PRO A 296 17.36 -4.50 -8.97
CA PRO A 296 17.53 -5.94 -9.21
C PRO A 296 19.00 -6.40 -9.22
N GLN A 297 19.93 -5.53 -9.63
CA GLN A 297 21.36 -5.85 -9.69
C GLN A 297 22.15 -5.44 -8.43
N ALA A 298 21.53 -4.66 -7.54
CA ALA A 298 22.20 -4.17 -6.35
C ALA A 298 22.56 -5.31 -5.37
N PRO A 299 23.78 -5.29 -4.80
CA PRO A 299 24.19 -6.31 -3.83
C PRO A 299 23.33 -6.22 -2.56
N ARG A 300 22.87 -7.35 -2.08
CA ARG A 300 22.03 -7.49 -0.87
C ARG A 300 22.70 -8.42 0.16
N PRO A 301 22.37 -8.42 1.46
CA PRO A 301 21.20 -7.76 2.05
C PRO A 301 21.44 -6.29 2.40
N PHE A 302 20.37 -5.49 2.41
CA PHE A 302 20.32 -4.18 3.07
C PHE A 302 19.90 -4.35 4.53
N GLU A 303 20.32 -3.46 5.42
CA GLU A 303 19.88 -3.52 6.82
C GLU A 303 18.40 -3.15 6.94
N VAL A 304 17.67 -3.99 7.68
CA VAL A 304 16.26 -3.79 8.00
C VAL A 304 16.16 -3.39 9.46
N ASP A 305 15.65 -2.18 9.71
CA ASP A 305 15.25 -1.73 11.04
C ASP A 305 13.73 -1.79 11.12
N ASP A 306 13.20 -2.90 11.66
CA ASP A 306 11.76 -3.09 11.88
C ASP A 306 11.41 -2.76 13.33
N PRO A 307 10.94 -1.53 13.61
CA PRO A 307 10.60 -1.12 14.98
C PRO A 307 9.41 -1.90 15.56
N ASP A 308 8.61 -2.57 14.73
CA ASP A 308 7.48 -3.38 15.19
C ASP A 308 7.89 -4.84 15.47
N HIS A 309 9.02 -5.28 14.95
CA HIS A 309 9.53 -6.64 15.25
C HIS A 309 9.86 -6.82 16.73
N ALA A 310 10.40 -5.79 17.36
CA ALA A 310 10.69 -5.80 18.80
C ALA A 310 9.44 -5.93 19.69
N LYS A 311 8.25 -5.53 19.21
CA LYS A 311 7.01 -5.58 20.00
C LYS A 311 6.30 -6.93 19.95
N LYS A 312 6.46 -7.70 18.87
CA LYS A 312 5.87 -9.06 18.79
C LYS A 312 6.55 -10.03 19.75
N HIS A 313 7.82 -9.80 20.09
CA HIS A 313 8.57 -10.61 21.08
C HIS A 313 8.38 -10.17 22.53
N LEU A 314 7.77 -9.00 22.79
CA LEU A 314 7.47 -8.53 24.16
C LEU A 314 6.09 -8.96 24.66
N ARG A 315 5.34 -9.75 23.89
CA ARG A 315 4.03 -10.33 24.28
C ARG A 315 4.07 -11.86 24.40
N ALA A 316 5.28 -12.44 24.50
CA ALA A 316 5.48 -13.85 24.87
C ALA A 316 5.63 -14.00 26.39
#